data_493b1f9afd825c6f57b0767ac2c35d99
#
_entry.id   493b1f9afd825c6f57b0767ac2c35d99
#
_cell.length_a   1.000
_cell.length_b   1.000
_cell.length_c   1.000
_cell.angle_alpha   90.00
_cell.angle_beta   90.00
_cell.angle_gamma   90.00
#
_symmetry.space_group_name_H-M   'P 1'
#
loop_
_entity.id
_entity.type
_entity.pdbx_description
1 polymer ?
#
loop_
_entity_poly.entity_id
_entity_poly.type
_entity_poly.pdbx_seq_one_letter_code
_entity_poly.pdbx_strand_id
1 'polypeptide(L)'
;KEGIQRACFYHLVYAGRGSDIRKDDLSHEESRRALDIILERTMDFHKRGLKKDILTVDNHVDGPYLYMKMKEIDPKRAEEIYQLMAWNGGGACSSGVGIGNIDFFGNVHADQFWQDYTFGNIRKRPFSEIWMDTSDALMKGLKNRLPLLKGRCANCQWIKVCGGSFRVRAMRVYNDPWMHDPACYLTDEEIGIQDKKKAVGER
;
A
#
# COMPACT_ATOMS: atom_id res chain seq x y z
N LYS A 1 -10.85 11.21 -26.32
CA LYS A 1 -10.86 10.51 -27.62
C LYS A 1 -9.43 10.26 -28.13
N GLU A 2 -8.45 10.40 -27.23
CA GLU A 2 -7.02 10.45 -27.52
C GLU A 2 -6.38 9.06 -27.72
N GLY A 3 -7.14 7.99 -27.82
CA GLY A 3 -6.61 6.63 -28.04
C GLY A 3 -5.79 6.06 -26.88
N ILE A 4 -5.78 6.70 -25.71
CA ILE A 4 -5.04 6.23 -24.54
C ILE A 4 -5.53 4.86 -24.13
N GLN A 5 -4.61 3.88 -24.03
CA GLN A 5 -4.92 2.50 -23.64
C GLN A 5 -4.78 2.29 -22.14
N ARG A 6 -3.84 2.98 -21.47
CA ARG A 6 -3.55 2.82 -20.06
C ARG A 6 -3.56 4.16 -19.33
N ALA A 7 -4.19 4.19 -18.15
CA ALA A 7 -4.08 5.30 -17.21
C ALA A 7 -3.64 4.76 -15.83
N CYS A 8 -2.69 5.45 -15.20
CA CYS A 8 -2.21 5.13 -13.86
C CYS A 8 -2.48 6.32 -12.95
N PHE A 9 -3.17 6.07 -11.84
CA PHE A 9 -3.46 7.05 -10.79
C PHE A 9 -2.59 6.74 -9.58
N TYR A 10 -1.68 7.63 -9.25
CA TYR A 10 -0.72 7.45 -8.17
C TYR A 10 -1.19 8.16 -6.91
N HIS A 11 -1.20 7.44 -5.80
CA HIS A 11 -1.30 8.08 -4.49
C HIS A 11 0.03 8.75 -4.12
N LEU A 12 -0.05 9.84 -3.38
CA LEU A 12 1.15 10.54 -2.92
C LEU A 12 1.96 9.66 -1.96
N VAL A 13 3.26 9.53 -2.23
CA VAL A 13 4.21 8.91 -1.31
C VAL A 13 5.04 10.02 -0.67
N TYR A 14 5.12 10.02 0.67
CA TYR A 14 5.80 11.06 1.46
C TYR A 14 7.32 10.87 1.44
N ALA A 15 7.92 10.94 0.24
CA ALA A 15 9.35 10.79 0.02
C ALA A 15 9.86 11.87 -0.95
N GLY A 16 11.09 12.34 -0.74
CA GLY A 16 11.63 13.42 -1.53
C GLY A 16 10.69 14.64 -1.53
N ARG A 17 10.46 15.24 -2.71
CA ARG A 17 9.54 16.38 -2.87
C ARG A 17 8.07 16.06 -2.50
N GLY A 18 7.68 14.79 -2.50
CA GLY A 18 6.37 14.38 -2.03
C GLY A 18 6.14 14.67 -0.54
N SER A 19 7.20 14.75 0.25
CA SER A 19 7.11 15.16 1.65
C SER A 19 6.71 16.64 1.80
N ASP A 20 7.15 17.49 0.88
CA ASP A 20 6.92 18.95 0.94
C ASP A 20 5.45 19.31 0.66
N ILE A 21 4.80 18.52 -0.21
CA ILE A 21 3.40 18.71 -0.61
C ILE A 21 2.42 17.83 0.16
N ARG A 22 2.85 17.15 1.24
CA ARG A 22 1.99 16.28 2.05
C ARG A 22 0.74 16.97 2.58
N LYS A 23 0.83 18.25 2.89
CA LYS A 23 -0.31 19.07 3.36
C LYS A 23 -1.42 19.24 2.31
N ASP A 24 -1.07 19.06 1.05
CA ASP A 24 -1.97 19.19 -0.10
C ASP A 24 -2.46 17.81 -0.60
N ASP A 25 -2.13 16.72 0.14
CA ASP A 25 -2.64 15.38 -0.17
C ASP A 25 -4.15 15.28 0.05
N LEU A 26 -4.78 14.37 -0.67
CA LEU A 26 -6.21 14.10 -0.52
C LEU A 26 -6.52 13.62 0.91
N SER A 27 -7.58 14.14 1.48
CA SER A 27 -8.18 13.55 2.68
C SER A 27 -8.65 12.12 2.41
N HIS A 28 -8.89 11.35 3.47
CA HIS A 28 -9.41 9.99 3.34
C HIS A 28 -10.74 9.94 2.58
N GLU A 29 -11.61 10.92 2.81
CA GLU A 29 -12.89 11.02 2.11
C GLU A 29 -12.72 11.34 0.62
N GLU A 30 -11.82 12.27 0.29
CA GLU A 30 -11.50 12.61 -1.10
C GLU A 30 -10.84 11.43 -1.83
N SER A 31 -9.96 10.68 -1.16
CA SER A 31 -9.34 9.47 -1.70
C SER A 31 -10.42 8.43 -2.05
N ARG A 32 -11.38 8.18 -1.14
CA ARG A 32 -12.51 7.27 -1.40
C ARG A 32 -13.33 7.72 -2.59
N ARG A 33 -13.68 9.00 -2.66
CA ARG A 33 -14.44 9.59 -3.78
C ARG A 33 -13.68 9.45 -5.10
N ALA A 34 -12.37 9.69 -5.10
CA ALA A 34 -11.54 9.51 -6.29
C ALA A 34 -11.56 8.05 -6.77
N LEU A 35 -11.43 7.09 -5.85
CA LEU A 35 -11.52 5.67 -6.18
C LEU A 35 -12.91 5.26 -6.70
N ASP A 36 -13.99 5.78 -6.12
CA ASP A 36 -15.35 5.52 -6.61
C ASP A 36 -15.54 6.00 -8.05
N ILE A 37 -15.04 7.20 -8.38
CA ILE A 37 -15.06 7.75 -9.74
C ILE A 37 -14.22 6.88 -10.69
N ILE A 38 -13.01 6.48 -10.29
CA ILE A 38 -12.13 5.64 -11.10
C ILE A 38 -12.80 4.30 -11.39
N LEU A 39 -13.38 3.66 -10.38
CA LEU A 39 -14.09 2.39 -10.52
C LEU A 39 -15.30 2.52 -11.44
N GLU A 40 -16.16 3.53 -11.22
CA GLU A 40 -17.33 3.80 -12.06
C GLU A 40 -16.95 3.94 -13.54
N ARG A 41 -15.92 4.74 -13.84
CA ARG A 41 -15.45 4.96 -15.20
C ARG A 41 -14.82 3.71 -15.80
N THR A 42 -14.11 2.93 -15.01
CA THR A 42 -13.54 1.64 -15.44
C THR A 42 -14.66 0.66 -15.84
N MET A 43 -15.70 0.57 -15.03
CA MET A 43 -16.86 -0.27 -15.33
C MET A 43 -17.63 0.21 -16.57
N ASP A 44 -17.78 1.54 -16.77
CA ASP A 44 -18.37 2.09 -18.00
C ASP A 44 -17.55 1.71 -19.24
N PHE A 45 -16.22 1.84 -19.18
CA PHE A 45 -15.38 1.39 -20.30
C PHE A 45 -15.56 -0.10 -20.59
N HIS A 46 -15.61 -0.93 -19.56
CA HIS A 46 -15.83 -2.37 -19.72
C HIS A 46 -17.21 -2.67 -20.36
N LYS A 47 -18.29 -2.05 -19.86
CA LYS A 47 -19.65 -2.18 -20.42
C LYS A 47 -19.73 -1.78 -21.90
N ARG A 48 -18.95 -0.80 -22.31
CA ARG A 48 -18.84 -0.32 -23.69
C ARG A 48 -17.89 -1.13 -24.56
N GLY A 49 -17.32 -2.23 -24.04
CA GLY A 49 -16.37 -3.06 -24.77
C GLY A 49 -15.00 -2.39 -25.03
N LEU A 50 -14.70 -1.30 -24.33
CA LEU A 50 -13.44 -0.59 -24.47
C LEU A 50 -12.38 -1.24 -23.57
N LYS A 51 -11.37 -1.81 -24.18
CA LYS A 51 -10.22 -2.39 -23.46
C LYS A 51 -9.32 -1.27 -22.99
N LYS A 52 -9.40 -0.94 -21.70
CA LYS A 52 -8.57 0.07 -21.03
C LYS A 52 -7.95 -0.54 -19.79
N ASP A 53 -6.64 -0.31 -19.62
CA ASP A 53 -5.92 -0.65 -18.40
C ASP A 53 -5.98 0.54 -17.45
N ILE A 54 -6.73 0.42 -16.39
CA ILE A 54 -6.85 1.44 -15.35
C ILE A 54 -6.19 0.89 -14.08
N LEU A 55 -5.20 1.60 -13.58
CA LEU A 55 -4.39 1.19 -12.44
C LEU A 55 -4.43 2.29 -11.37
N THR A 56 -4.61 1.89 -10.14
CA THR A 56 -4.27 2.70 -8.97
C THR A 56 -2.96 2.18 -8.37
N VAL A 57 -2.09 3.06 -7.94
CA VAL A 57 -0.70 2.74 -7.61
C VAL A 57 -0.32 3.43 -6.30
N ASP A 58 0.60 2.81 -5.56
CA ASP A 58 1.20 3.33 -4.34
C ASP A 58 0.26 3.41 -3.12
N ASN A 59 -0.90 2.72 -3.17
CA ASN A 59 -1.70 2.48 -1.98
C ASN A 59 -2.39 1.11 -2.02
N HIS A 60 -1.88 0.16 -1.25
CA HIS A 60 -2.43 -1.22 -1.23
C HIS A 60 -3.81 -1.34 -0.56
N VAL A 61 -4.29 -0.27 0.03
CA VAL A 61 -5.65 -0.17 0.60
C VAL A 61 -6.72 -0.22 -0.49
N ASP A 62 -6.37 0.19 -1.71
CA ASP A 62 -7.27 0.15 -2.87
C ASP A 62 -7.78 -1.27 -3.16
N GLY A 63 -6.95 -2.28 -2.92
CA GLY A 63 -7.34 -3.68 -3.11
C GLY A 63 -8.52 -4.11 -2.22
N PRO A 64 -8.42 -4.04 -0.89
CA PRO A 64 -9.55 -4.26 0.00
C PRO A 64 -10.77 -3.40 -0.30
N TYR A 65 -10.58 -2.13 -0.65
CA TYR A 65 -11.68 -1.25 -1.03
C TYR A 65 -12.41 -1.74 -2.28
N LEU A 66 -11.66 -2.07 -3.33
CA LEU A 66 -12.20 -2.65 -4.56
C LEU A 66 -12.95 -3.96 -4.29
N TYR A 67 -12.39 -4.83 -3.45
CA TYR A 67 -13.06 -6.06 -3.05
C TYR A 67 -14.44 -5.80 -2.43
N MET A 68 -14.51 -4.88 -1.46
CA MET A 68 -15.77 -4.54 -0.79
C MET A 68 -16.81 -3.99 -1.78
N LYS A 69 -16.41 -3.07 -2.66
CA LYS A 69 -17.29 -2.53 -3.71
C LYS A 69 -17.76 -3.60 -4.69
N MET A 70 -16.86 -4.48 -5.12
CA MET A 70 -17.22 -5.57 -6.02
C MET A 70 -18.13 -6.59 -5.35
N LYS A 71 -17.98 -6.83 -4.04
CA LYS A 71 -18.86 -7.75 -3.29
C LYS A 71 -20.32 -7.32 -3.31
N GLU A 72 -20.59 -6.02 -3.35
CA GLU A 72 -21.95 -5.46 -3.46
C GLU A 72 -22.53 -5.65 -4.88
N ILE A 73 -21.70 -5.73 -5.91
CA ILE A 73 -22.09 -5.75 -7.33
C ILE A 73 -22.09 -7.18 -7.89
N ASP A 74 -21.00 -7.90 -7.66
CA ASP A 74 -20.73 -9.25 -8.14
C ASP A 74 -19.87 -10.01 -7.10
N PRO A 75 -20.50 -10.73 -6.17
CA PRO A 75 -19.80 -11.49 -5.13
C PRO A 75 -18.82 -12.53 -5.67
N LYS A 76 -19.14 -13.16 -6.81
CA LYS A 76 -18.24 -14.14 -7.41
C LYS A 76 -16.97 -13.47 -7.93
N ARG A 77 -17.11 -12.36 -8.64
CA ARG A 77 -15.98 -11.58 -9.14
C ARG A 77 -15.14 -11.01 -8.00
N ALA A 78 -15.78 -10.57 -6.92
CA ALA A 78 -15.07 -10.11 -5.72
C ALA A 78 -14.16 -11.20 -5.15
N GLU A 79 -14.64 -12.44 -5.05
CA GLU A 79 -13.82 -13.55 -4.55
C GLU A 79 -12.62 -13.84 -5.48
N GLU A 80 -12.80 -13.79 -6.79
CA GLU A 80 -11.70 -13.92 -7.74
C GLU A 80 -10.63 -12.82 -7.53
N ILE A 81 -11.07 -11.57 -7.32
CA ILE A 81 -10.19 -10.44 -7.00
C ILE A 81 -9.44 -10.69 -5.71
N TYR A 82 -10.13 -11.16 -4.66
CA TYR A 82 -9.49 -11.45 -3.37
C TYR A 82 -8.42 -12.54 -3.51
N GLN A 83 -8.69 -13.61 -4.22
CA GLN A 83 -7.75 -14.70 -4.45
C GLN A 83 -6.50 -14.23 -5.21
N LEU A 84 -6.67 -13.37 -6.22
CA LEU A 84 -5.54 -12.77 -6.94
C LEU A 84 -4.69 -11.87 -6.04
N MET A 85 -5.32 -11.06 -5.20
CA MET A 85 -4.60 -10.21 -4.25
C MET A 85 -3.86 -11.03 -3.18
N ALA A 86 -4.51 -12.08 -2.65
CA ALA A 86 -3.90 -12.96 -1.66
C ALA A 86 -2.72 -13.74 -2.25
N TRP A 87 -2.83 -14.19 -3.51
CA TRP A 87 -1.76 -14.93 -4.20
C TRP A 87 -0.50 -14.08 -4.40
N ASN A 88 -0.63 -12.83 -4.83
CA ASN A 88 0.53 -11.96 -5.06
C ASN A 88 0.95 -11.14 -3.83
N GLY A 89 0.33 -11.40 -2.67
CA GLY A 89 0.54 -10.64 -1.43
C GLY A 89 0.11 -9.18 -1.57
N GLY A 90 -0.81 -8.87 -2.52
CA GLY A 90 -1.26 -7.52 -2.81
C GLY A 90 -0.16 -6.60 -3.36
N GLY A 91 1.03 -7.12 -3.68
CA GLY A 91 2.21 -6.33 -4.00
C GLY A 91 2.81 -5.58 -2.81
N ALA A 92 2.14 -5.65 -1.66
CA ALA A 92 2.38 -4.79 -0.50
C ALA A 92 3.71 -5.01 0.21
N CYS A 93 4.25 -6.21 0.15
CA CYS A 93 5.47 -6.57 0.88
C CYS A 93 6.72 -6.56 -0.01
N SER A 94 6.73 -5.76 -1.08
CA SER A 94 7.82 -5.76 -2.04
C SER A 94 9.06 -5.00 -1.56
N SER A 95 8.89 -3.93 -0.81
CA SER A 95 9.97 -3.08 -0.28
C SER A 95 10.93 -3.89 0.60
N GLY A 96 12.19 -3.94 0.25
CA GLY A 96 13.22 -4.74 0.96
C GLY A 96 13.12 -6.25 0.74
N VAL A 97 12.20 -6.72 -0.11
CA VAL A 97 11.99 -8.16 -0.41
C VAL A 97 12.07 -8.42 -1.91
N GLY A 98 11.08 -7.98 -2.67
CA GLY A 98 11.00 -8.17 -4.13
C GLY A 98 11.47 -6.95 -4.94
N ILE A 99 11.56 -5.79 -4.30
CA ILE A 99 12.03 -4.54 -4.90
C ILE A 99 13.14 -3.96 -4.03
N GLY A 100 14.19 -3.49 -4.67
CA GLY A 100 15.25 -2.69 -4.10
C GLY A 100 15.62 -1.56 -5.04
N ASN A 101 16.32 -0.56 -4.55
CA ASN A 101 16.86 0.53 -5.36
C ASN A 101 18.35 0.71 -5.08
N ILE A 102 19.10 1.00 -6.14
CA ILE A 102 20.49 1.42 -6.03
C ILE A 102 20.58 2.82 -6.63
N ASP A 103 20.98 3.79 -5.81
CA ASP A 103 21.14 5.15 -6.26
C ASP A 103 22.43 5.35 -7.09
N PHE A 104 22.57 6.54 -7.67
CA PHE A 104 23.72 6.86 -8.52
C PHE A 104 25.06 6.95 -7.76
N PHE A 105 25.04 6.97 -6.43
CA PHE A 105 26.25 6.83 -5.60
C PHE A 105 26.57 5.37 -5.27
N GLY A 106 25.69 4.43 -5.62
CA GLY A 106 25.84 3.01 -5.34
C GLY A 106 25.24 2.58 -3.99
N ASN A 107 24.50 3.43 -3.33
CA ASN A 107 23.82 3.06 -2.08
C ASN A 107 22.60 2.19 -2.36
N VAL A 108 22.37 1.21 -1.48
CA VAL A 108 21.27 0.25 -1.58
C VAL A 108 20.15 0.67 -0.63
N HIS A 109 18.94 0.79 -1.16
CA HIS A 109 17.73 1.19 -0.46
C HIS A 109 16.64 0.11 -0.56
N ALA A 110 15.65 0.11 0.35
CA ALA A 110 14.55 -0.85 0.35
C ALA A 110 13.66 -0.77 -0.90
N ASP A 111 13.48 0.44 -1.42
CA ASP A 111 12.86 0.80 -2.69
C ASP A 111 13.23 2.25 -3.05
N GLN A 112 12.65 2.79 -4.11
CA GLN A 112 12.92 4.15 -4.61
C GLN A 112 12.48 5.27 -3.64
N PHE A 113 11.67 4.98 -2.64
CA PHE A 113 11.15 5.96 -1.69
C PHE A 113 11.97 6.05 -0.39
N TRP A 114 12.85 5.07 -0.11
CA TRP A 114 13.71 5.01 1.08
C TRP A 114 15.05 5.71 0.89
N GLN A 115 15.07 6.87 0.23
CA GLN A 115 16.30 7.55 -0.17
C GLN A 115 17.18 8.02 1.01
N ASP A 116 16.59 8.25 2.18
CA ASP A 116 17.33 8.71 3.36
C ASP A 116 17.88 7.57 4.23
N TYR A 117 17.67 6.31 3.82
CA TYR A 117 18.14 5.14 4.53
C TYR A 117 18.86 4.18 3.59
N THR A 118 20.10 3.83 3.90
CA THR A 118 20.90 2.90 3.10
C THR A 118 21.32 1.68 3.90
N PHE A 119 21.26 0.50 3.28
CA PHE A 119 21.74 -0.76 3.84
C PHE A 119 23.22 -1.02 3.54
N GLY A 120 23.84 -0.22 2.72
CA GLY A 120 25.23 -0.32 2.33
C GLY A 120 25.45 0.19 0.92
N ASN A 121 26.67 -0.01 0.40
CA ASN A 121 27.07 0.51 -0.90
C ASN A 121 27.72 -0.59 -1.75
N ILE A 122 27.25 -0.76 -2.98
CA ILE A 122 27.71 -1.82 -3.91
C ILE A 122 29.17 -1.70 -4.31
N ARG A 123 29.79 -0.54 -4.13
CA ARG A 123 31.23 -0.33 -4.38
C ARG A 123 32.09 -0.85 -3.23
N LYS A 124 31.48 -1.20 -2.08
CA LYS A 124 32.18 -1.70 -0.88
C LYS A 124 31.87 -3.17 -0.62
N ARG A 125 30.69 -3.64 -0.97
CA ARG A 125 30.20 -4.99 -0.70
C ARG A 125 29.21 -5.41 -1.81
N PRO A 126 29.22 -6.66 -2.30
CA PRO A 126 28.27 -7.12 -3.31
C PRO A 126 26.81 -6.89 -2.92
N PHE A 127 25.96 -6.56 -3.89
CA PHE A 127 24.53 -6.33 -3.65
C PHE A 127 23.86 -7.53 -2.95
N SER A 128 24.16 -8.75 -3.37
CA SER A 128 23.60 -9.96 -2.77
C SER A 128 23.88 -10.06 -1.27
N GLU A 129 25.08 -9.71 -0.82
CA GLU A 129 25.45 -9.72 0.58
C GLU A 129 24.70 -8.63 1.36
N ILE A 130 24.61 -7.41 0.79
CA ILE A 130 23.85 -6.31 1.39
C ILE A 130 22.37 -6.69 1.52
N TRP A 131 21.80 -7.26 0.45
CA TRP A 131 20.37 -7.58 0.38
C TRP A 131 19.95 -8.72 1.30
N MET A 132 20.84 -9.66 1.53
CA MET A 132 20.60 -10.83 2.41
C MET A 132 20.97 -10.57 3.87
N ASP A 133 21.63 -9.45 4.16
CA ASP A 133 22.08 -9.09 5.50
C ASP A 133 20.90 -8.60 6.35
N THR A 134 20.47 -9.42 7.30
CA THR A 134 19.42 -9.10 8.26
C THR A 134 19.94 -8.62 9.61
N SER A 135 21.21 -8.26 9.73
CA SER A 135 21.78 -7.59 10.92
C SER A 135 21.19 -6.18 11.09
N ASP A 136 20.83 -5.52 9.98
CA ASP A 136 20.09 -4.27 10.00
C ASP A 136 18.62 -4.50 10.41
N ALA A 137 18.16 -3.75 11.42
CA ALA A 137 16.85 -3.91 12.02
C ALA A 137 15.70 -3.59 11.02
N LEU A 138 15.89 -2.60 10.14
CA LEU A 138 14.89 -2.24 9.14
C LEU A 138 14.81 -3.32 8.07
N MET A 139 15.94 -3.79 7.52
CA MET A 139 15.98 -4.86 6.53
C MET A 139 15.34 -6.14 7.09
N LYS A 140 15.73 -6.54 8.30
CA LYS A 140 15.13 -7.69 9.00
C LYS A 140 13.62 -7.55 9.13
N GLY A 141 13.17 -6.38 9.55
CA GLY A 141 11.76 -6.09 9.73
C GLY A 141 10.98 -6.08 8.41
N LEU A 142 11.51 -5.50 7.34
CA LEU A 142 10.86 -5.49 6.03
C LEU A 142 10.67 -6.92 5.48
N LYS A 143 11.63 -7.82 5.70
CA LYS A 143 11.53 -9.23 5.29
C LYS A 143 10.50 -10.03 6.09
N ASN A 144 10.12 -9.58 7.27
CA ASN A 144 9.09 -10.21 8.11
C ASN A 144 8.28 -9.14 8.86
N ARG A 145 7.55 -8.30 8.11
CA ARG A 145 6.92 -7.09 8.65
C ARG A 145 5.61 -7.33 9.41
N LEU A 146 4.83 -8.35 9.04
CA LEU A 146 3.48 -8.53 9.57
C LEU A 146 3.41 -8.57 11.11
N PRO A 147 4.29 -9.29 11.81
CA PRO A 147 4.27 -9.33 13.28
C PRO A 147 4.69 -8.01 13.94
N LEU A 148 5.31 -7.10 13.19
CA LEU A 148 5.81 -5.83 13.71
C LEU A 148 4.79 -4.69 13.59
N LEU A 149 3.74 -4.89 12.79
CA LEU A 149 2.77 -3.85 12.50
C LEU A 149 1.98 -3.45 13.75
N LYS A 150 1.80 -2.13 13.91
CA LYS A 150 1.19 -1.49 15.06
C LYS A 150 -0.06 -0.69 14.68
N GLY A 151 -0.71 -0.13 15.70
CA GLY A 151 -1.91 0.70 15.53
C GLY A 151 -3.02 -0.08 14.85
N ARG A 152 -3.75 0.57 13.95
CA ARG A 152 -4.88 -0.01 13.21
C ARG A 152 -4.49 -1.27 12.41
N CYS A 153 -3.24 -1.34 11.92
CA CYS A 153 -2.75 -2.47 11.14
C CYS A 153 -2.59 -3.76 11.95
N ALA A 154 -2.29 -3.67 13.26
CA ALA A 154 -2.06 -4.85 14.10
C ALA A 154 -3.26 -5.81 14.18
N ASN A 155 -4.48 -5.26 14.05
CA ASN A 155 -5.73 -6.03 14.16
C ASN A 155 -6.58 -5.96 12.88
N CYS A 156 -5.99 -5.52 11.76
CA CYS A 156 -6.71 -5.33 10.50
C CYS A 156 -6.98 -6.67 9.82
N GLN A 157 -8.24 -6.94 9.47
CA GLN A 157 -8.62 -8.17 8.74
C GLN A 157 -7.96 -8.30 7.36
N TRP A 158 -7.55 -7.18 6.75
CA TRP A 158 -6.92 -7.12 5.43
C TRP A 158 -5.39 -7.26 5.46
N ILE A 159 -4.80 -7.51 6.63
CA ILE A 159 -3.36 -7.45 6.80
C ILE A 159 -2.57 -8.36 5.85
N LYS A 160 -3.12 -9.53 5.53
CA LYS A 160 -2.50 -10.51 4.62
C LYS A 160 -2.53 -10.05 3.16
N VAL A 161 -3.46 -9.19 2.80
CA VAL A 161 -3.59 -8.63 1.43
C VAL A 161 -2.86 -7.29 1.34
N CYS A 162 -3.11 -6.38 2.28
CA CYS A 162 -2.54 -5.03 2.29
C CYS A 162 -1.09 -4.98 2.80
N GLY A 163 -0.67 -5.89 3.68
CA GLY A 163 0.69 -5.91 4.25
C GLY A 163 1.09 -4.65 5.01
N GLY A 164 0.10 -3.84 5.41
CA GLY A 164 0.31 -2.54 6.05
C GLY A 164 0.64 -1.41 5.06
N SER A 165 0.54 -1.64 3.76
CA SER A 165 0.80 -0.67 2.70
C SER A 165 2.22 -0.05 2.77
N PHE A 166 2.39 1.24 2.58
CA PHE A 166 3.71 1.87 2.45
C PHE A 166 4.35 2.21 3.80
N ARG A 167 5.40 1.48 4.16
CA ARG A 167 6.13 1.68 5.42
C ARG A 167 6.90 2.99 5.48
N VAL A 168 7.29 3.52 4.31
CA VAL A 168 7.94 4.83 4.23
C VAL A 168 7.00 5.96 4.68
N ARG A 169 5.70 5.91 4.34
CA ARG A 169 4.73 6.89 4.83
C ARG A 169 4.59 6.84 6.35
N ALA A 170 4.50 5.63 6.92
CA ALA A 170 4.47 5.46 8.37
C ALA A 170 5.74 6.03 9.03
N MET A 171 6.91 5.74 8.48
CA MET A 171 8.18 6.29 8.96
C MET A 171 8.18 7.82 8.92
N ARG A 172 7.69 8.43 7.83
CA ARG A 172 7.68 9.90 7.69
C ARG A 172 6.72 10.62 8.62
N VAL A 173 5.60 9.99 8.97
CA VAL A 173 4.58 10.62 9.81
C VAL A 173 4.82 10.35 11.29
N TYR A 174 5.20 9.12 11.63
CA TYR A 174 5.27 8.65 13.02
C TYR A 174 6.70 8.42 13.51
N ASN A 175 7.70 8.57 12.66
CA ASN A 175 9.09 8.15 12.92
C ASN A 175 9.19 6.67 13.34
N ASP A 176 8.24 5.85 12.89
CA ASP A 176 8.17 4.41 13.15
C ASP A 176 7.60 3.71 11.92
N PRO A 177 8.40 2.91 11.19
CA PRO A 177 7.95 2.25 9.98
C PRO A 177 6.88 1.18 10.24
N TRP A 178 6.66 0.80 11.49
CA TRP A 178 5.72 -0.26 11.86
C TRP A 178 4.34 0.26 12.26
N MET A 179 4.17 1.56 12.38
CA MET A 179 2.85 2.16 12.56
C MET A 179 1.95 1.94 11.34
N HIS A 180 0.65 2.10 11.51
CA HIS A 180 -0.30 2.02 10.38
C HIS A 180 0.05 3.05 9.29
N ASP A 181 -0.29 2.73 8.04
CA ASP A 181 -0.11 3.70 6.94
C ASP A 181 -1.08 4.88 7.12
N PRO A 182 -0.60 6.13 7.21
CA PRO A 182 -1.46 7.30 7.37
C PRO A 182 -2.41 7.54 6.20
N ALA A 183 -2.10 6.99 5.02
CA ALA A 183 -2.97 7.06 3.83
C ALA A 183 -4.02 5.93 3.79
N CYS A 184 -4.21 5.17 4.88
CA CYS A 184 -5.26 4.17 4.97
C CYS A 184 -6.61 4.83 5.22
N TYR A 185 -7.43 4.94 4.19
CA TYR A 185 -8.75 5.57 4.19
C TYR A 185 -9.91 4.62 4.54
N LEU A 186 -9.65 3.35 4.86
CA LEU A 186 -10.70 2.44 5.35
C LEU A 186 -11.12 2.83 6.77
N THR A 187 -12.41 2.66 7.07
CA THR A 187 -12.94 2.89 8.42
C THR A 187 -12.53 1.77 9.37
N ASP A 188 -12.69 1.97 10.68
CA ASP A 188 -12.39 0.93 11.66
C ASP A 188 -13.31 -0.28 11.51
N GLU A 189 -14.58 -0.06 11.15
CA GLU A 189 -15.54 -1.11 10.83
C GLU A 189 -15.08 -1.93 9.61
N GLU A 190 -14.67 -1.27 8.53
CA GLU A 190 -14.18 -1.92 7.30
C GLU A 190 -12.91 -2.74 7.51
N ILE A 191 -12.08 -2.39 8.48
CA ILE A 191 -10.88 -3.17 8.83
C ILE A 191 -11.11 -4.20 9.93
N GLY A 192 -12.36 -4.33 10.44
CA GLY A 192 -12.76 -5.31 11.43
C GLY A 192 -12.43 -4.94 12.87
N ILE A 193 -12.13 -3.67 13.15
CA ILE A 193 -11.94 -3.17 14.52
C ILE A 193 -13.31 -2.80 15.10
N GLN A 194 -13.79 -3.61 16.04
CA GLN A 194 -15.02 -3.32 16.75
C GLN A 194 -14.79 -2.22 17.81
N ASP A 195 -15.65 -1.21 17.81
CA ASP A 195 -15.66 -0.19 18.85
C ASP A 195 -16.03 -0.85 20.21
N LYS A 196 -15.04 -0.99 21.10
CA LYS A 196 -15.26 -1.52 22.45
C LYS A 196 -16.27 -0.69 23.28
N LYS A 197 -16.68 0.47 22.78
CA LYS A 197 -17.66 1.36 23.46
C LYS A 197 -19.11 0.92 23.29
N LYS A 198 -19.45 0.09 22.29
CA LYS A 198 -20.84 -0.41 22.14
C LYS A 198 -21.18 -1.63 23.02
N ALA A 199 -20.18 -2.30 23.57
CA ALA A 199 -20.38 -3.51 24.37
C ALA A 199 -20.69 -3.25 25.87
N VAL A 200 -20.74 -2.01 26.33
CA VAL A 200 -20.99 -1.65 27.75
C VAL A 200 -22.40 -1.10 27.98
N GLY A 201 -23.23 -1.01 26.95
CA GLY A 201 -24.55 -0.40 27.02
C GLY A 201 -25.77 -1.33 27.14
N GLU A 202 -25.55 -2.66 27.20
CA GLU A 202 -26.63 -3.64 27.37
C GLU A 202 -26.35 -4.57 28.58
N ARG A 203 -26.52 -4.05 29.77
CA ARG A 203 -26.81 -4.83 30.98
C ARG A 203 -27.71 -4.00 31.92
#